data_b2de7ad9414a9237e1a8aaf1be150c25
#
_entry.id   b2de7ad9414a9237e1a8aaf1be150c25
#
_cell.length_a   1.000
_cell.length_b   1.000
_cell.length_c   1.000
_cell.angle_alpha   90.00
_cell.angle_beta   90.00
_cell.angle_gamma   90.00
#
_symmetry.space_group_name_H-M   'P 1'
#
loop_
_entity.id
_entity.type
_entity.pdbx_description
1 polymer ?
#
loop_
_entity_poly.entity_id
_entity_poly.type
_entity_poly.pdbx_seq_one_letter_code
_entity_poly.pdbx_strand_id
1 'polypeptide(L)' 'MAVKDMVAQRFRELCRKRGIKLNELATLAGVTPSTVYSMMDAWRRDVSIVTVKKLCDGLEITLGTFFSTPEFEALEQEIR' A
#
# COMPACT_ATOMS: atom_id res chain seq x y z
N MET A 1 -4.58 -2.62 14.58
CA MET A 1 -3.71 -2.58 13.39
C MET A 1 -3.41 -1.14 13.05
N ALA A 2 -2.14 -0.80 12.87
CA ALA A 2 -1.76 0.56 12.50
C ALA A 2 -2.09 0.83 11.03
N VAL A 3 -2.22 2.12 10.67
CA VAL A 3 -2.59 2.50 9.30
C VAL A 3 -1.58 1.98 8.28
N LYS A 4 -0.28 1.97 8.63
CA LYS A 4 0.76 1.46 7.72
C LYS A 4 0.54 -0.02 7.40
N ASP A 5 0.15 -0.81 8.40
CA ASP A 5 -0.12 -2.24 8.19
C ASP A 5 -1.31 -2.44 7.25
N MET A 6 -2.34 -1.60 7.39
CA MET A 6 -3.51 -1.65 6.53
C MET A 6 -3.16 -1.27 5.09
N VAL A 7 -2.28 -0.27 4.92
CA VAL A 7 -1.79 0.11 3.59
C VAL A 7 -1.09 -1.06 2.92
N ALA A 8 -0.18 -1.73 3.63
CA ALA A 8 0.54 -2.89 3.11
C ALA A 8 -0.43 -4.01 2.73
N GLN A 9 -1.38 -4.30 3.60
CA GLN A 9 -2.38 -5.34 3.36
C GLN A 9 -3.23 -5.02 2.14
N ARG A 10 -3.62 -3.75 1.97
CA ARG A 10 -4.43 -3.31 0.83
C ARG A 10 -3.69 -3.54 -0.49
N PHE A 11 -2.40 -3.21 -0.54
CA PHE A 11 -1.60 -3.46 -1.75
C PHE A 11 -1.45 -4.95 -2.03
N ARG A 12 -1.22 -5.78 -0.99
CA ARG A 12 -1.18 -7.23 -1.18
C ARG A 12 -2.48 -7.76 -1.79
N GLU A 13 -3.60 -7.28 -1.29
CA GLU A 13 -4.91 -7.69 -1.76
C GLU A 13 -5.15 -7.26 -3.21
N LEU A 14 -4.78 -6.03 -3.57
CA LEU A 14 -4.93 -5.54 -4.93
C LEU A 14 -4.05 -6.33 -5.90
N CYS A 15 -2.82 -6.65 -5.51
CA CYS A 15 -1.93 -7.48 -6.32
C CYS A 15 -2.52 -8.87 -6.52
N ARG A 16 -3.07 -9.47 -5.46
CA ARG A 16 -3.69 -10.78 -5.54
C ARG A 16 -4.88 -10.77 -6.51
N LYS A 17 -5.72 -9.76 -6.42
CA LYS A 17 -6.88 -9.63 -7.30
C LYS A 17 -6.49 -9.49 -8.77
N ARG A 18 -5.36 -8.85 -9.03
CA ARG A 18 -4.86 -8.63 -10.39
C ARG A 18 -3.96 -9.76 -10.87
N GLY A 19 -3.64 -10.72 -10.02
CA GLY A 19 -2.75 -11.83 -10.36
C GLY A 19 -1.32 -11.38 -10.62
N ILE A 20 -0.85 -10.32 -9.96
CA ILE A 20 0.52 -9.83 -10.10
C ILE A 20 1.28 -10.00 -8.79
N LYS A 21 2.61 -10.06 -8.90
CA LYS A 21 3.50 -10.14 -7.74
C LYS A 21 3.92 -8.74 -7.29
N LEU A 22 4.45 -8.64 -6.06
CA LEU A 22 4.94 -7.36 -5.53
C LEU A 22 6.04 -6.76 -6.40
N ASN A 23 6.92 -7.58 -6.97
CA ASN A 23 7.95 -7.11 -7.89
C ASN A 23 7.35 -6.44 -9.13
N GLU A 24 6.27 -6.99 -9.65
CA GLU A 24 5.57 -6.41 -10.78
C GLU A 24 4.95 -5.08 -10.41
N LEU A 25 4.40 -4.99 -9.21
CA LEU A 25 3.86 -3.72 -8.70
C LEU A 25 4.95 -2.64 -8.68
N ALA A 26 6.13 -2.99 -8.17
CA ALA A 26 7.26 -2.06 -8.13
C ALA A 26 7.61 -1.56 -9.52
N THR A 27 7.68 -2.46 -10.49
CA THR A 27 7.97 -2.10 -11.88
C THR A 27 6.92 -1.16 -12.45
N LEU A 28 5.64 -1.47 -12.25
CA LEU A 28 4.54 -0.63 -12.73
C LEU A 28 4.55 0.77 -12.12
N ALA A 29 4.98 0.86 -10.88
CA ALA A 29 5.01 2.14 -10.13
C ALA A 29 6.30 2.92 -10.34
N GLY A 30 7.29 2.35 -11.01
CA GLY A 30 8.58 3.01 -11.20
C GLY A 30 9.40 3.14 -9.93
N VAL A 31 9.21 2.22 -8.98
CA VAL A 31 10.00 2.18 -7.74
C VAL A 31 10.80 0.88 -7.69
N THR A 32 11.79 0.82 -6.79
CA THR A 32 12.57 -0.41 -6.65
C THR A 32 11.78 -1.46 -5.87
N PRO A 33 12.02 -2.76 -6.11
CA PRO A 33 11.41 -3.80 -5.31
C PRO A 33 11.67 -3.66 -3.81
N SER A 34 12.87 -3.19 -3.43
CA SER A 34 13.19 -2.98 -2.01
C SER A 34 12.27 -1.94 -1.35
N THR A 35 11.81 -0.95 -2.09
CA THR A 35 10.83 0.03 -1.59
C THR A 35 9.52 -0.66 -1.21
N VAL A 36 9.04 -1.57 -2.07
CA VAL A 36 7.80 -2.30 -1.81
C VAL A 36 7.98 -3.27 -0.63
N TYR A 37 9.08 -4.00 -0.60
CA TYR A 37 9.34 -4.93 0.50
C TYR A 37 9.54 -4.22 1.83
N SER A 38 10.17 -3.03 1.84
CA SER A 38 10.27 -2.22 3.06
C SER A 38 8.89 -1.83 3.58
N MET A 39 7.98 -1.49 2.68
CA MET A 39 6.60 -1.16 3.07
C MET A 39 5.90 -2.37 3.71
N MET A 40 6.23 -3.58 3.26
CA MET A 40 5.63 -4.81 3.80
C MET A 40 6.25 -5.26 5.13
N ASP A 41 7.40 -4.68 5.51
CA ASP A 41 8.10 -5.06 6.72
C ASP A 41 7.32 -4.60 7.95
N ALA A 42 6.94 -5.57 8.80
CA ALA A 42 6.13 -5.30 9.99
C ALA A 42 6.85 -4.40 11.01
N TRP A 43 8.17 -4.33 10.96
CA TRP A 43 8.97 -3.48 11.86
C TRP A 43 9.03 -2.02 11.41
N ARG A 44 8.71 -1.74 10.14
CA ARG A 44 8.64 -0.39 9.61
C ARG A 44 7.29 0.21 9.97
N ARG A 45 7.30 1.41 10.56
CA ARG A 45 6.07 2.07 11.02
C ARG A 45 5.54 3.12 10.05
N ASP A 46 6.36 3.50 9.07
CA ASP A 46 6.02 4.56 8.15
C ASP A 46 6.04 4.09 6.71
N VAL A 47 5.23 4.73 5.91
CA VAL A 47 5.31 4.66 4.46
C VAL A 47 5.02 6.07 3.93
N SER A 48 5.80 6.50 2.94
CA SER A 48 5.61 7.80 2.32
C SER A 48 4.30 7.84 1.55
N ILE A 49 3.55 8.93 1.69
CA ILE A 49 2.34 9.12 0.87
C ILE A 49 2.68 9.21 -0.62
N VAL A 50 3.87 9.71 -0.94
CA VAL A 50 4.34 9.76 -2.33
C VAL A 50 4.52 8.34 -2.86
N THR A 51 5.09 7.45 -2.07
CA THR A 51 5.22 6.03 -2.44
C THR A 51 3.84 5.40 -2.67
N VAL A 52 2.90 5.66 -1.77
CA VAL A 52 1.52 5.16 -1.93
C VAL A 52 0.92 5.67 -3.23
N LYS A 53 1.11 6.95 -3.54
CA LYS A 53 0.60 7.54 -4.79
C LYS A 53 1.20 6.87 -6.02
N LYS A 54 2.53 6.64 -6.02
CA LYS A 54 3.20 5.98 -7.14
C LYS A 54 2.66 4.56 -7.36
N LEU A 55 2.46 3.83 -6.27
CA LEU A 55 1.91 2.47 -6.36
C LEU A 55 0.47 2.47 -6.86
N CYS A 56 -0.33 3.43 -6.41
CA CYS A 56 -1.70 3.59 -6.92
C CYS A 56 -1.69 3.92 -8.41
N ASP A 57 -0.79 4.81 -8.83
CA ASP A 57 -0.66 5.16 -10.25
C ASP A 57 -0.28 3.93 -11.09
N GLY A 58 0.63 3.10 -10.56
CA GLY A 58 1.01 1.85 -11.24
C GLY A 58 -0.15 0.89 -11.39
N LEU A 59 -1.08 0.90 -10.45
CA LEU A 59 -2.30 0.09 -10.49
C LEU A 59 -3.45 0.79 -11.20
N GLU A 60 -3.25 2.02 -11.64
CA GLU A 60 -4.26 2.85 -12.30
C GLU A 60 -5.51 3.06 -11.44
N ILE A 61 -5.30 3.29 -10.16
CA ILE A 61 -6.37 3.65 -9.22
C ILE A 61 -6.05 4.99 -8.57
N THR A 62 -7.09 5.66 -8.09
CA THR A 62 -6.91 6.93 -7.37
C THR A 62 -6.62 6.65 -5.89
N LEU A 63 -6.05 7.65 -5.21
CA LEU A 63 -5.87 7.59 -3.75
C LEU A 63 -7.21 7.44 -3.05
N GLY A 64 -8.24 8.13 -3.53
CA GLY A 64 -9.58 8.02 -2.96
C GLY A 64 -10.09 6.59 -3.02
N THR A 65 -9.98 5.94 -4.17
CA THR A 65 -10.39 4.55 -4.34
C THR A 65 -9.58 3.62 -3.43
N PHE A 66 -8.28 3.87 -3.33
CA PHE A 66 -7.40 3.04 -2.49
C PHE A 66 -7.85 3.04 -1.03
N PHE A 67 -8.15 4.23 -0.48
CA PHE A 67 -8.49 4.38 0.93
C PHE A 67 -9.98 4.23 1.24
N SER A 68 -10.83 4.10 0.24
CA SER A 68 -12.28 4.04 0.42
C SER A 68 -12.74 2.62 0.71
N THR A 69 -12.36 2.08 1.85
CA THR A 69 -12.74 0.75 2.29
C THR A 69 -13.19 0.79 3.74
N PRO A 70 -14.09 -0.14 4.15
CA PRO A 70 -14.52 -0.21 5.54
C PRO A 70 -13.36 -0.43 6.52
N GLU A 71 -12.33 -1.15 6.08
CA GLU A 71 -11.16 -1.46 6.91
C GLU A 71 -10.40 -0.19 7.29
N PHE A 72 -10.23 0.75 6.34
CA PHE A 72 -9.59 2.03 6.64
C PHE A 72 -10.47 2.89 7.55
N GLU A 73 -11.77 2.89 7.32
CA GLU A 73 -12.71 3.66 8.15
C GLU A 73 -12.75 3.16 9.60
N ALA A 74 -12.48 1.87 9.82
CA ALA A 74 -12.54 1.26 11.14
C ALA A 74 -11.23 1.34 11.92
N LEU A 75 -10.18 1.94 11.36
CA LEU A 75 -8.89 2.04 12.04
C LEU A 75 -8.99 2.92 13.28
N GLU A 76 -8.27 2.51 14.33
CA GLU A 76 -8.15 3.29 15.55
C GLU A 76 -7.29 4.52 15.32
N GLN A 77 -7.45 5.51 16.21
CA GLN A 77 -6.62 6.70 16.15
C GLN A 77 -5.15 6.37 16.37
N GLU A 78 -4.28 7.05 15.62
CA GLU A 78 -2.83 6.95 15.82
C GLU A 78 -2.35 7.89 16.93
N ILE A 79 -3.17 8.85 17.32
CA ILE A 79 -2.85 9.82 18.36
C ILE A 79 -2.90 9.12 19.71
N ARG A 80 -1.89 9.37 20.54
CA ARG A 80 -1.78 8.77 21.87
C ARG A 80 -1.73 9.83 22.95
#